data_61147eaf1fbeef55c6ca0bb961eb0692
#
_entry.id   61147eaf1fbeef55c6ca0bb961eb0692
#
_cell.length_a   1.000
_cell.length_b   1.000
_cell.length_c   1.000
_cell.angle_alpha   90.00
_cell.angle_beta   90.00
_cell.angle_gamma   90.00
#
_symmetry.space_group_name_H-M   'P 1'
#
loop_
_entity.id
_entity.type
_entity.pdbx_description
1 polymer ?
#
loop_
_entity_poly.entity_id
_entity_poly.type
_entity_poly.pdbx_seq_one_letter_code
_entity_poly.pdbx_strand_id
1 'polypeptide(L)'
;MASGDTKTLIETGVRRFQEQVPALQQLKLVVGLELRGRGDIQLYRVEVPGPKVTKDVAADARVRLSLPRADFNTLATEGDIGAWRDAFVHGHAKANGPPEILQLIERVVERQEERSRTKKATH
;
A
#
# COMPACT_ATOMS: atom_id res chain seq x y z
N MET A 1 -2.24 16.63 -15.86
CA MET A 1 -2.98 15.39 -16.08
C MET A 1 -2.41 14.23 -15.28
N ALA A 2 -1.15 13.90 -15.51
CA ALA A 2 -0.54 12.74 -14.85
C ALA A 2 -0.59 12.78 -13.33
N SER A 3 -0.37 13.93 -12.70
CA SER A 3 -0.35 14.03 -11.23
C SER A 3 -1.73 13.83 -10.62
N GLY A 4 -2.80 14.29 -11.27
CA GLY A 4 -4.16 14.05 -10.81
C GLY A 4 -4.53 12.59 -10.93
N ASP A 5 -4.14 11.95 -12.01
CA ASP A 5 -4.40 10.52 -12.25
C ASP A 5 -3.66 9.67 -11.24
N THR A 6 -2.41 10.01 -10.92
CA THR A 6 -1.63 9.28 -9.94
C THR A 6 -2.24 9.37 -8.55
N LYS A 7 -2.69 10.56 -8.14
CA LYS A 7 -3.36 10.75 -6.86
C LYS A 7 -4.61 9.89 -6.76
N THR A 8 -5.43 9.90 -7.80
CA THR A 8 -6.65 9.09 -7.87
C THR A 8 -6.32 7.61 -7.81
N LEU A 9 -5.27 7.20 -8.48
CA LEU A 9 -4.82 5.81 -8.48
C LEU A 9 -4.36 5.37 -7.08
N ILE A 10 -3.66 6.25 -6.36
CA ILE A 10 -3.25 5.96 -4.99
C ILE A 10 -4.48 5.78 -4.11
N GLU A 11 -5.44 6.69 -4.20
CA GLU A 11 -6.68 6.60 -3.44
C GLU A 11 -7.40 5.28 -3.73
N THR A 12 -7.52 4.92 -5.00
CA THR A 12 -8.18 3.69 -5.41
C THR A 12 -7.45 2.46 -4.86
N GLY A 13 -6.12 2.44 -5.00
CA GLY A 13 -5.31 1.32 -4.52
C GLY A 13 -5.42 1.12 -3.02
N VAL A 14 -5.39 2.21 -2.26
CA VAL A 14 -5.51 2.15 -0.80
C VAL A 14 -6.90 1.65 -0.39
N ARG A 15 -7.95 2.16 -1.02
CA ARG A 15 -9.31 1.71 -0.72
C ARG A 15 -9.50 0.24 -1.02
N ARG A 16 -9.00 -0.24 -2.16
CA ARG A 16 -9.07 -1.66 -2.51
C ARG A 16 -8.36 -2.51 -1.47
N PHE A 17 -7.18 -2.09 -1.06
CA PHE A 17 -6.42 -2.82 -0.05
C PHE A 17 -7.17 -2.87 1.28
N GLN A 18 -7.78 -1.75 1.69
CA GLN A 18 -8.59 -1.68 2.91
C GLN A 18 -9.83 -2.57 2.81
N GLU A 19 -10.44 -2.66 1.64
CA GLU A 19 -11.58 -3.55 1.42
C GLU A 19 -11.19 -5.01 1.53
N GLN A 20 -10.01 -5.36 1.00
CA GLN A 20 -9.50 -6.73 1.06
C GLN A 20 -9.00 -7.08 2.47
N VAL A 21 -8.53 -6.10 3.22
CA VAL A 21 -8.04 -6.29 4.58
C VAL A 21 -8.75 -5.30 5.51
N PRO A 22 -10.01 -5.60 5.89
CA PRO A 22 -10.82 -4.65 6.67
C PRO A 22 -10.20 -4.21 8.00
N ALA A 23 -9.38 -5.05 8.61
CA ALA A 23 -8.73 -4.69 9.87
C ALA A 23 -7.81 -3.49 9.74
N LEU A 24 -7.30 -3.19 8.53
CA LEU A 24 -6.46 -2.03 8.30
C LEU A 24 -7.23 -0.71 8.40
N GLN A 25 -8.54 -0.74 8.28
CA GLN A 25 -9.36 0.47 8.42
C GLN A 25 -9.34 1.04 9.83
N GLN A 26 -8.92 0.24 10.80
CA GLN A 26 -8.80 0.68 12.19
C GLN A 26 -7.42 1.29 12.48
N LEU A 27 -6.50 1.18 11.54
CA LEU A 27 -5.13 1.65 11.71
C LEU A 27 -5.01 3.09 11.22
N LYS A 28 -4.77 4.01 12.14
CA LYS A 28 -4.58 5.43 11.82
C LYS A 28 -3.10 5.74 11.75
N LEU A 29 -2.61 6.08 10.56
CA LEU A 29 -1.23 6.48 10.42
C LEU A 29 -1.01 7.27 9.13
N VAL A 30 0.15 7.90 9.03
CA VAL A 30 0.58 8.61 7.83
C VAL A 30 1.65 7.76 7.15
N VAL A 31 1.44 7.49 5.87
CA VAL A 31 2.39 6.72 5.05
C VAL A 31 3.03 7.66 4.04
N GLY A 32 4.35 7.62 3.95
CA GLY A 32 5.08 8.29 2.88
C GLY A 32 5.23 7.34 1.73
N LEU A 33 4.72 7.71 0.56
CA LEU A 33 4.79 6.87 -0.63
C LEU A 33 5.75 7.48 -1.63
N GLU A 34 6.77 6.72 -2.01
CA GLU A 34 7.75 7.12 -3.00
C GLU A 34 7.57 6.28 -4.25
N LEU A 35 7.22 6.94 -5.35
CA LEU A 35 7.06 6.29 -6.65
C LEU A 35 8.23 6.69 -7.55
N ARG A 36 9.01 5.71 -7.96
CA ARG A 36 10.20 5.93 -8.78
C ARG A 36 9.87 5.73 -10.26
N GLY A 37 10.08 6.78 -11.03
CA GLY A 37 9.98 6.72 -12.48
C GLY A 37 11.35 6.79 -13.12
N ARG A 38 11.38 6.95 -14.43
CA ARG A 38 12.63 7.14 -15.16
C ARG A 38 13.13 8.56 -14.91
N GLY A 39 14.20 8.69 -14.16
CA GLY A 39 14.83 9.98 -13.90
C GLY A 39 14.10 10.88 -12.94
N ASP A 40 12.99 10.41 -12.34
CA ASP A 40 12.29 11.21 -11.35
C ASP A 40 11.73 10.34 -10.21
N ILE A 41 11.46 11.02 -9.08
CA ILE A 41 10.87 10.40 -7.91
C ILE A 41 9.72 11.29 -7.50
N GLN A 42 8.53 10.70 -7.30
CA GLN A 42 7.36 11.42 -6.83
C GLN A 42 7.04 10.99 -5.40
N LEU A 43 6.83 11.97 -4.54
CA LEU A 43 6.55 11.73 -3.12
C LEU A 43 5.12 12.14 -2.79
N TYR A 44 4.42 11.25 -2.09
CA TYR A 44 3.04 11.47 -1.67
C TYR A 44 2.90 11.21 -0.19
N ARG A 45 2.03 11.98 0.45
CA ARG A 45 1.64 11.79 1.84
C ARG A 45 0.25 11.17 1.85
N VAL A 46 0.13 10.00 2.46
CA VAL A 46 -1.13 9.26 2.49
C VAL A 46 -1.57 9.09 3.94
N GLU A 47 -2.69 9.69 4.30
CA GLU A 47 -3.29 9.50 5.61
C GLU A 47 -4.32 8.39 5.54
N VAL A 48 -4.17 7.38 6.35
CA VAL A 48 -5.14 6.29 6.44
C VAL A 48 -5.85 6.36 7.79
N PRO A 49 -7.10 5.94 7.88
CA PRO A 49 -7.86 5.14 6.90
C PRO A 49 -8.54 5.90 5.77
N GLY A 50 -8.66 7.19 5.78
CA GLY A 50 -9.32 8.04 4.79
C GLY A 50 -9.62 7.42 3.42
N PRO A 51 -8.70 7.21 2.50
CA PRO A 51 -7.38 7.83 2.48
C PRO A 51 -7.42 9.29 2.05
N LYS A 52 -6.51 10.06 2.60
CA LYS A 52 -6.28 11.44 2.16
C LYS A 52 -4.90 11.51 1.55
N VAL A 53 -4.83 11.75 0.25
CA VAL A 53 -3.58 11.77 -0.50
C VAL A 53 -3.19 13.18 -0.86
N THR A 54 -1.96 13.55 -0.55
CA THR A 54 -1.40 14.86 -0.87
C THR A 54 -0.03 14.65 -1.53
N LYS A 55 0.24 15.39 -2.58
CA LYS A 55 1.55 15.34 -3.22
C LYS A 55 2.52 16.20 -2.42
N ASP A 56 3.23 15.57 -1.49
CA ASP A 56 4.08 16.28 -0.54
C ASP A 56 5.07 15.31 0.08
N VAL A 57 6.13 15.86 0.66
CA VAL A 57 7.04 15.09 1.50
C VAL A 57 6.31 14.78 2.81
N ALA A 58 6.20 13.51 3.14
CA ALA A 58 5.52 13.11 4.37
C ALA A 58 6.51 13.13 5.54
N ALA A 59 6.83 14.33 6.03
CA ALA A 59 7.77 14.49 7.14
C ALA A 59 7.30 13.79 8.40
N ASP A 60 5.97 13.67 8.58
CA ASP A 60 5.35 13.02 9.73
C ASP A 60 5.01 11.55 9.48
N ALA A 61 5.45 10.98 8.38
CA ALA A 61 5.16 9.58 8.06
C ALA A 61 5.85 8.63 9.03
N ARG A 62 5.09 7.67 9.54
CA ARG A 62 5.63 6.61 10.38
C ARG A 62 6.10 5.42 9.55
N VAL A 63 5.48 5.22 8.40
CA VAL A 63 5.85 4.16 7.46
C VAL A 63 6.13 4.80 6.11
N ARG A 64 7.19 4.35 5.47
CA ARG A 64 7.54 4.82 4.13
C ARG A 64 7.59 3.62 3.19
N LEU A 65 6.89 3.75 2.07
CA LEU A 65 6.85 2.73 1.03
C LEU A 65 7.55 3.28 -0.22
N SER A 66 8.37 2.44 -0.84
CA SER A 66 9.08 2.81 -2.06
C SER A 66 8.93 1.70 -3.10
N LEU A 67 8.50 2.05 -4.30
CA LEU A 67 8.39 1.08 -5.39
C LEU A 67 8.39 1.81 -6.74
N PRO A 68 8.71 1.09 -7.84
CA PRO A 68 8.62 1.68 -9.17
C PRO A 68 7.18 2.05 -9.51
N ARG A 69 7.00 3.18 -10.19
CA ARG A 69 5.67 3.65 -10.58
C ARG A 69 4.91 2.63 -11.43
N ALA A 70 5.59 1.97 -12.36
CA ALA A 70 4.95 0.97 -13.21
C ALA A 70 4.38 -0.18 -12.39
N ASP A 71 5.12 -0.65 -11.40
CA ASP A 71 4.66 -1.72 -10.51
C ASP A 71 3.49 -1.25 -9.68
N PHE A 72 3.55 -0.02 -9.16
CA PHE A 72 2.45 0.56 -8.40
C PHE A 72 1.16 0.64 -9.24
N ASN A 73 1.28 1.11 -10.48
CA ASN A 73 0.13 1.22 -11.37
C ASN A 73 -0.56 -0.12 -11.56
N THR A 74 0.21 -1.16 -11.79
CA THR A 74 -0.32 -2.52 -11.95
C THR A 74 -0.98 -3.01 -10.66
N LEU A 75 -0.30 -2.84 -9.53
CA LEU A 75 -0.84 -3.29 -8.25
C LEU A 75 -2.11 -2.56 -7.86
N ALA A 76 -2.17 -1.26 -8.11
CA ALA A 76 -3.33 -0.46 -7.72
C ALA A 76 -4.56 -0.78 -8.57
N THR A 77 -4.37 -1.15 -9.83
CA THR A 77 -5.48 -1.42 -10.74
C THR A 77 -5.89 -2.89 -10.77
N GLU A 78 -4.94 -3.81 -10.64
CA GLU A 78 -5.18 -5.24 -10.83
C GLU A 78 -4.74 -6.11 -9.66
N GLY A 79 -3.93 -5.56 -8.75
CA GLY A 79 -3.33 -6.35 -7.70
C GLY A 79 -4.31 -6.73 -6.59
N ASP A 80 -4.15 -7.95 -6.09
CA ASP A 80 -4.79 -8.38 -4.85
C ASP A 80 -3.73 -8.40 -3.74
N ILE A 81 -4.14 -8.87 -2.56
CA ILE A 81 -3.22 -8.95 -1.41
C ILE A 81 -1.98 -9.77 -1.73
N GLY A 82 -2.15 -10.89 -2.43
CA GLY A 82 -1.06 -11.76 -2.82
C GLY A 82 -0.05 -11.06 -3.72
N ALA A 83 -0.54 -10.29 -4.69
CA ALA A 83 0.32 -9.54 -5.59
C ALA A 83 1.13 -8.47 -4.84
N TRP A 84 0.50 -7.76 -3.92
CA TRP A 84 1.20 -6.78 -3.07
C TRP A 84 2.26 -7.44 -2.22
N ARG A 85 1.93 -8.57 -1.60
CA ARG A 85 2.88 -9.32 -0.78
C ARG A 85 4.07 -9.78 -1.62
N ASP A 86 3.82 -10.30 -2.82
CA ASP A 86 4.89 -10.75 -3.71
C ASP A 86 5.83 -9.61 -4.08
N ALA A 87 5.30 -8.41 -4.29
CA ALA A 87 6.12 -7.24 -4.59
C ALA A 87 7.12 -6.96 -3.46
N PHE A 88 6.71 -7.08 -2.21
CA PHE A 88 7.60 -6.90 -1.07
C PHE A 88 8.58 -8.06 -0.91
N VAL A 89 8.11 -9.28 -1.08
CA VAL A 89 8.94 -10.47 -0.95
C VAL A 89 10.07 -10.49 -1.99
N HIS A 90 9.76 -10.10 -3.22
CA HIS A 90 10.73 -10.09 -4.30
C HIS A 90 11.55 -8.80 -4.38
N GLY A 91 11.34 -7.87 -3.46
CA GLY A 91 12.13 -6.64 -3.41
C GLY A 91 11.74 -5.55 -4.40
N HIS A 92 10.62 -5.72 -5.11
CA HIS A 92 10.10 -4.67 -5.99
C HIS A 92 9.57 -3.48 -5.19
N ALA A 93 8.99 -3.76 -4.04
CA ALA A 93 8.52 -2.74 -3.12
C ALA A 93 9.27 -2.86 -1.80
N LYS A 94 9.57 -1.73 -1.17
CA LYS A 94 10.29 -1.69 0.10
C LYS A 94 9.50 -0.87 1.10
N ALA A 95 9.51 -1.31 2.35
CA ALA A 95 8.84 -0.61 3.45
C ALA A 95 9.86 -0.32 4.55
N ASN A 96 9.81 0.90 5.07
CA ASN A 96 10.62 1.33 6.20
C ASN A 96 9.73 1.95 7.27
N GLY A 97 10.05 1.69 8.52
CA GLY A 97 9.28 2.23 9.65
C GLY A 97 9.57 1.47 10.91
N PRO A 98 8.89 1.81 12.01
CA PRO A 98 9.04 1.08 13.26
C PRO A 98 8.72 -0.41 13.06
N PRO A 99 9.59 -1.31 13.53
CA PRO A 99 9.36 -2.75 13.32
C PRO A 99 8.01 -3.22 13.86
N GLU A 100 7.54 -2.66 14.96
CA GLU A 100 6.26 -3.05 15.54
C GLU A 100 5.09 -2.77 14.60
N ILE A 101 5.13 -1.64 13.91
CA ILE A 101 4.06 -1.27 12.97
C ILE A 101 4.12 -2.18 11.73
N LEU A 102 5.31 -2.39 11.20
CA LEU A 102 5.49 -3.25 10.03
C LEU A 102 5.05 -4.68 10.31
N GLN A 103 5.40 -5.21 11.48
CA GLN A 103 4.99 -6.55 11.89
C GLN A 103 3.48 -6.64 12.10
N LEU A 104 2.87 -5.59 12.64
CA LEU A 104 1.42 -5.56 12.82
C LEU A 104 0.71 -5.65 11.49
N ILE A 105 1.14 -4.84 10.51
CA ILE A 105 0.56 -4.85 9.18
C ILE A 105 0.73 -6.23 8.53
N GLU A 106 1.92 -6.79 8.63
CA GLU A 106 2.22 -8.11 8.09
C GLU A 106 1.31 -9.19 8.66
N ARG A 107 1.12 -9.21 9.98
CA ARG A 107 0.23 -10.18 10.63
C ARG A 107 -1.21 -10.03 10.20
N VAL A 108 -1.69 -8.80 10.08
CA VAL A 108 -3.07 -8.54 9.67
C VAL A 108 -3.29 -9.04 8.25
N VAL A 109 -2.34 -8.78 7.36
CA VAL A 109 -2.40 -9.24 5.97
C VAL A 109 -2.37 -10.78 5.90
N GLU A 110 -1.46 -11.40 6.63
CA GLU A 110 -1.34 -12.86 6.66
C GLU A 110 -2.63 -13.53 7.15
N ARG A 111 -3.25 -12.99 8.19
CA ARG A 111 -4.52 -13.53 8.69
C ARG A 111 -5.61 -13.45 7.65
N GLN A 112 -5.66 -12.35 6.91
CA GLN A 112 -6.66 -12.17 5.86
C GLN A 112 -6.44 -13.16 4.73
N GLU A 113 -5.19 -13.40 4.35
CA GLU A 113 -4.87 -14.38 3.32
C GLU A 113 -5.27 -15.79 3.76
N GLU A 114 -5.04 -16.15 5.01
CA GLU A 114 -5.43 -17.45 5.55
C GLU A 114 -6.94 -17.62 5.52
N ARG A 115 -7.69 -16.60 5.93
CA ARG A 115 -9.14 -16.63 5.87
C ARG A 115 -9.67 -16.83 4.47
N SER A 116 -9.06 -16.14 3.50
CA SER A 116 -9.45 -16.26 2.11
C SER A 116 -9.19 -17.67 1.58
N ARG A 117 -8.04 -18.26 1.93
CA ARG A 117 -7.71 -19.64 1.53
C ARG A 117 -8.66 -20.64 2.16
N THR A 118 -8.96 -20.47 3.44
CA THR A 118 -9.89 -21.36 4.15
C THR A 118 -11.28 -21.30 3.52
N LYS A 119 -11.75 -20.11 3.19
CA LYS A 119 -13.03 -19.93 2.51
C LYS A 119 -13.07 -20.66 1.17
N LYS A 120 -11.99 -20.56 0.40
CA LYS A 120 -11.91 -21.26 -0.90
C LYS A 120 -11.83 -22.76 -0.71
N ALA A 121 -11.16 -23.22 0.32
CA ALA A 121 -11.00 -24.65 0.59
C ALA A 121 -12.31 -25.33 1.02
N THR A 122 -13.26 -24.58 1.58
CA THR A 122 -14.53 -25.14 2.04
C THR A 122 -15.56 -25.29 0.93
N HIS A 123 -15.23 -24.90 -0.26
CA HIS A 123 -16.08 -25.19 -1.42
C HIS A 123 -15.73 -26.56 -1.99
#